data_5ce51b6520418613b6ad7c16676b6745
#
_entry.id   5ce51b6520418613b6ad7c16676b6745
#
_cell.length_a   1.000
_cell.length_b   1.000
_cell.length_c   1.000
_cell.angle_alpha   90.00
_cell.angle_beta   90.00
_cell.angle_gamma   90.00
#
_symmetry.space_group_name_H-M   'P 1'
#
loop_
_entity.id
_entity.type
_entity.pdbx_description
1 polymer ?
#
loop_
_entity_poly.entity_id
_entity_poly.type
_entity_poly.pdbx_seq_one_letter_code
_entity_poly.pdbx_strand_id
1 'polypeptide(L)'
;MRERIKDKGRLEHILNAIDMILANKSRFTLEQIEADPIVFYGFVKQIEIIGEAVYMLTKEFRGSHPELDWETIENMRHVLVKIKPDRVWATVQTDIPALRPYIVKYLQEAE
;
A
#
# COMPACT_ATOMS: atom_id res chain seq x y z
N MET A 1 20.07 -10.56 -3.89
CA MET A 1 20.05 -9.66 -2.71
C MET A 1 19.46 -8.31 -3.08
N ARG A 2 18.60 -7.79 -2.21
CA ARG A 2 18.03 -6.47 -2.43
C ARG A 2 19.01 -5.39 -2.03
N GLU A 3 19.09 -4.34 -2.83
CA GLU A 3 20.05 -3.25 -2.62
C GLU A 3 19.38 -2.06 -1.95
N ARG A 4 20.09 -1.42 -1.01
CA ARG A 4 19.57 -0.25 -0.29
C ARG A 4 19.22 0.90 -1.24
N ILE A 5 20.02 1.10 -2.27
CA ILE A 5 19.79 2.17 -3.23
C ILE A 5 18.41 2.03 -3.92
N LYS A 6 17.90 0.82 -3.98
CA LYS A 6 16.59 0.56 -4.57
C LYS A 6 15.44 0.80 -3.61
N ASP A 7 15.72 0.94 -2.31
CA ASP A 7 14.67 1.20 -1.33
C ASP A 7 13.93 2.50 -1.62
N LYS A 8 14.66 3.54 -2.03
CA LYS A 8 14.03 4.81 -2.42
C LYS A 8 13.01 4.60 -3.54
N GLY A 9 13.38 3.85 -4.57
CA GLY A 9 12.47 3.54 -5.68
C GLY A 9 11.25 2.76 -5.21
N ARG A 10 11.44 1.80 -4.29
CA ARG A 10 10.32 1.05 -3.73
C ARG A 10 9.39 1.95 -2.93
N LEU A 11 9.95 2.88 -2.15
CA LEU A 11 9.14 3.84 -1.39
C LEU A 11 8.35 4.76 -2.30
N GLU A 12 8.95 5.17 -3.43
CA GLU A 12 8.25 5.97 -4.43
C GLU A 12 7.08 5.21 -5.04
N HIS A 13 7.26 3.93 -5.33
CA HIS A 13 6.17 3.08 -5.82
C HIS A 13 5.04 2.97 -4.80
N ILE A 14 5.40 2.81 -3.53
CA ILE A 14 4.41 2.75 -2.46
C ILE A 14 3.62 4.05 -2.38
N LEU A 15 4.32 5.18 -2.40
CA LEU A 15 3.67 6.49 -2.32
C LEU A 15 2.75 6.74 -3.51
N ASN A 16 3.19 6.38 -4.71
CA ASN A 16 2.36 6.53 -5.90
C ASN A 16 1.06 5.72 -5.80
N ALA A 17 1.15 4.49 -5.31
CA ALA A 17 -0.02 3.65 -5.12
C ALA A 17 -0.96 4.21 -4.05
N ILE A 18 -0.38 4.69 -2.93
CA ILE A 18 -1.15 5.34 -1.87
C ILE A 18 -1.90 6.54 -2.43
N ASP A 19 -1.21 7.41 -3.16
CA ASP A 19 -1.80 8.64 -3.68
C ASP A 19 -2.89 8.35 -4.72
N MET A 20 -2.72 7.30 -5.52
CA MET A 20 -3.76 6.88 -6.46
C MET A 20 -5.03 6.43 -5.71
N ILE A 21 -4.87 5.68 -4.64
CA ILE A 21 -5.99 5.27 -3.81
C ILE A 21 -6.68 6.49 -3.19
N LEU A 22 -5.89 7.39 -2.58
CA LEU A 22 -6.45 8.57 -1.90
C LEU A 22 -7.14 9.51 -2.86
N ALA A 23 -6.63 9.65 -4.08
CA ALA A 23 -7.24 10.51 -5.09
C ALA A 23 -8.58 9.97 -5.58
N ASN A 24 -8.81 8.67 -5.46
CA ASN A 24 -9.99 8.02 -6.04
C ASN A 24 -11.01 7.53 -5.02
N LYS A 25 -10.61 7.33 -3.76
CA LYS A 25 -11.54 6.75 -2.77
C LYS A 25 -12.78 7.58 -2.51
N SER A 26 -12.68 8.90 -2.63
CA SER A 26 -13.83 9.79 -2.42
C SER A 26 -14.81 9.81 -3.59
N ARG A 27 -14.43 9.23 -4.72
CA ARG A 27 -15.29 9.15 -5.91
C ARG A 27 -16.28 8.00 -5.85
N PHE A 28 -16.11 7.08 -4.91
CA PHE A 28 -16.90 5.85 -4.85
C PHE A 28 -17.37 5.59 -3.44
N THR A 29 -18.49 4.86 -3.35
CA THR A 29 -19.01 4.30 -2.09
C THR A 29 -18.73 2.80 -2.06
N LEU A 30 -18.87 2.19 -0.88
CA LEU A 30 -18.76 0.74 -0.76
C LEU A 30 -19.75 0.04 -1.71
N GLU A 31 -20.97 0.53 -1.80
CA GLU A 31 -21.98 -0.06 -2.70
C GLU A 31 -21.54 -0.02 -4.15
N GLN A 32 -20.91 1.07 -4.58
CA GLN A 32 -20.41 1.20 -5.94
C GLN A 32 -19.28 0.24 -6.25
N ILE A 33 -18.35 0.05 -5.32
CA ILE A 33 -17.25 -0.91 -5.55
C ILE A 33 -17.74 -2.35 -5.51
N GLU A 34 -18.78 -2.65 -4.72
CA GLU A 34 -19.40 -3.96 -4.74
C GLU A 34 -20.09 -4.27 -6.06
N ALA A 35 -20.64 -3.24 -6.69
CA ALA A 35 -21.37 -3.38 -7.94
C ALA A 35 -20.49 -3.35 -9.19
N ASP A 36 -19.25 -2.85 -9.07
CA ASP A 36 -18.37 -2.68 -10.23
C ASP A 36 -17.02 -3.39 -10.02
N PRO A 37 -16.89 -4.62 -10.55
CA PRO A 37 -15.65 -5.38 -10.40
C PRO A 37 -14.41 -4.68 -10.94
N ILE A 38 -14.53 -3.87 -11.97
CA ILE A 38 -13.37 -3.16 -12.54
C ILE A 38 -12.84 -2.15 -11.53
N VAL A 39 -13.74 -1.39 -10.89
CA VAL A 39 -13.36 -0.43 -9.86
C VAL A 39 -12.80 -1.16 -8.64
N PHE A 40 -13.48 -2.21 -8.19
CA PHE A 40 -13.04 -3.00 -7.04
C PHE A 40 -11.61 -3.52 -7.26
N TYR A 41 -11.38 -4.19 -8.38
CA TYR A 41 -10.05 -4.76 -8.65
C TYR A 41 -9.00 -3.69 -8.92
N GLY A 42 -9.42 -2.50 -9.32
CA GLY A 42 -8.50 -1.37 -9.42
C GLY A 42 -7.92 -1.00 -8.05
N PHE A 43 -8.75 -0.90 -7.03
CA PHE A 43 -8.30 -0.65 -5.67
C PHE A 43 -7.46 -1.81 -5.14
N VAL A 44 -7.90 -3.04 -5.36
CA VAL A 44 -7.16 -4.24 -4.94
C VAL A 44 -5.77 -4.24 -5.55
N LYS A 45 -5.65 -3.89 -6.83
CA LYS A 45 -4.35 -3.86 -7.51
C LYS A 45 -3.40 -2.87 -6.86
N GLN A 46 -3.87 -1.69 -6.48
CA GLN A 46 -3.02 -0.70 -5.82
C GLN A 46 -2.55 -1.19 -4.45
N ILE A 47 -3.43 -1.83 -3.69
CA ILE A 47 -3.07 -2.43 -2.40
C ILE A 47 -2.01 -3.52 -2.59
N GLU A 48 -2.18 -4.35 -3.61
CA GLU A 48 -1.22 -5.39 -3.96
C GLU A 48 0.15 -4.81 -4.31
N ILE A 49 0.17 -3.71 -5.08
CA ILE A 49 1.42 -3.02 -5.43
C ILE A 49 2.14 -2.55 -4.16
N ILE A 50 1.41 -2.00 -3.19
CA ILE A 50 2.00 -1.58 -1.92
C ILE A 50 2.66 -2.77 -1.22
N GLY A 51 1.94 -3.88 -1.10
CA GLY A 51 2.47 -5.09 -0.45
C GLY A 51 3.70 -5.64 -1.15
N GLU A 52 3.68 -5.69 -2.48
CA GLU A 52 4.83 -6.16 -3.27
C GLU A 52 6.05 -5.25 -3.08
N ALA A 53 5.85 -3.93 -3.11
CA ALA A 53 6.96 -3.00 -2.93
C ALA A 53 7.56 -3.11 -1.53
N VAL A 54 6.72 -3.27 -0.50
CA VAL A 54 7.20 -3.49 0.88
C VAL A 54 7.98 -4.79 0.97
N TYR A 55 7.51 -5.86 0.32
CA TYR A 55 8.22 -7.13 0.29
C TYR A 55 9.63 -6.97 -0.31
N MET A 56 9.78 -6.05 -1.26
CA MET A 56 11.05 -5.82 -1.94
C MET A 56 12.01 -4.89 -1.18
N LEU A 57 11.54 -4.21 -0.12
CA LEU A 57 12.42 -3.41 0.72
C LEU A 57 13.48 -4.29 1.38
N THR A 58 14.67 -3.74 1.59
CA THR A 58 15.74 -4.50 2.24
C THR A 58 15.39 -4.79 3.69
N LYS A 59 15.92 -5.89 4.21
CA LYS A 59 15.77 -6.23 5.63
C LYS A 59 16.39 -5.15 6.51
N GLU A 60 17.50 -4.56 6.05
CA GLU A 60 18.17 -3.48 6.75
C GLU A 60 17.25 -2.26 6.90
N PHE A 61 16.59 -1.86 5.82
CA PHE A 61 15.67 -0.73 5.87
C PHE A 61 14.52 -1.01 6.85
N ARG A 62 13.90 -2.17 6.74
CA ARG A 62 12.77 -2.52 7.61
C ARG A 62 13.18 -2.61 9.07
N GLY A 63 14.37 -3.16 9.33
CA GLY A 63 14.91 -3.24 10.70
C GLY A 63 15.23 -1.88 11.30
N SER A 64 15.58 -0.90 10.47
CA SER A 64 15.85 0.47 10.91
C SER A 64 14.56 1.28 11.17
N HIS A 65 13.40 0.78 10.76
CA HIS A 65 12.13 1.48 10.89
C HIS A 65 11.08 0.55 11.53
N PRO A 66 11.30 0.15 12.82
CA PRO A 66 10.44 -0.85 13.46
C PRO A 66 9.08 -0.32 13.91
N GLU A 67 8.81 0.96 13.71
CA GLU A 67 7.54 1.57 14.09
C GLU A 67 6.36 1.10 13.22
N LEU A 68 6.65 0.52 12.04
CA LEU A 68 5.62 -0.06 11.19
C LEU A 68 5.66 -1.58 11.24
N ASP A 69 4.47 -2.19 11.17
CA ASP A 69 4.35 -3.65 11.06
C ASP A 69 4.52 -4.04 9.58
N TRP A 70 5.78 -4.18 9.17
CA TRP A 70 6.13 -4.48 7.79
C TRP A 70 5.55 -5.80 7.30
N GLU A 71 5.48 -6.80 8.18
CA GLU A 71 4.93 -8.11 7.82
C GLU A 71 3.46 -8.02 7.43
N THR A 72 2.68 -7.29 8.23
CA THR A 72 1.27 -7.08 7.92
C THR A 72 1.10 -6.33 6.61
N ILE A 73 1.93 -5.30 6.37
CA ILE A 73 1.85 -4.51 5.13
C ILE A 73 2.24 -5.36 3.92
N GLU A 74 3.33 -6.13 4.01
CA GLU A 74 3.74 -6.95 2.87
C GLU A 74 2.73 -8.03 2.53
N ASN A 75 1.95 -8.50 3.51
CA ASN A 75 0.93 -9.50 3.27
C ASN A 75 -0.24 -8.97 2.46
N MET A 76 -0.34 -7.65 2.27
CA MET A 76 -1.35 -7.06 1.38
C MET A 76 -1.20 -7.53 -0.07
N ARG A 77 -0.01 -8.05 -0.45
CA ARG A 77 0.17 -8.61 -1.80
C ARG A 77 -0.66 -9.85 -2.06
N HIS A 78 -1.23 -10.44 -1.01
CA HIS A 78 -2.06 -11.65 -1.10
C HIS A 78 -3.55 -11.36 -1.01
N VAL A 79 -3.97 -10.09 -1.13
CA VAL A 79 -5.38 -9.71 -0.93
C VAL A 79 -6.32 -10.22 -2.02
N LEU A 80 -5.80 -10.75 -3.13
CA LEU A 80 -6.64 -11.19 -4.24
C LEU A 80 -7.42 -12.48 -3.95
N VAL A 81 -7.07 -13.23 -2.91
CA VAL A 81 -7.70 -14.51 -2.64
C VAL A 81 -8.74 -14.34 -1.54
N LYS A 82 -10.01 -14.42 -1.92
CA LYS A 82 -11.15 -14.45 -0.99
C LYS A 82 -11.35 -13.20 -0.14
N ILE A 83 -10.91 -12.04 -0.64
CA ILE A 83 -11.14 -10.83 0.14
C ILE A 83 -12.48 -10.22 -0.20
N LYS A 84 -13.16 -9.70 0.82
CA LYS A 84 -14.48 -9.10 0.65
C LYS A 84 -14.34 -7.59 0.38
N PRO A 85 -15.24 -7.00 -0.43
CA PRO A 85 -15.17 -5.57 -0.71
C PRO A 85 -15.20 -4.68 0.53
N ASP A 86 -15.95 -5.04 1.57
CA ASP A 86 -16.00 -4.26 2.79
C ASP A 86 -14.65 -4.20 3.50
N ARG A 87 -13.89 -5.29 3.47
CA ARG A 87 -12.54 -5.34 4.05
C ARG A 87 -11.57 -4.49 3.26
N VAL A 88 -11.62 -4.58 1.94
CA VAL A 88 -10.79 -3.75 1.06
C VAL A 88 -11.12 -2.28 1.32
N TRP A 89 -12.40 -1.94 1.44
CA TRP A 89 -12.82 -0.56 1.67
C TRP A 89 -12.36 -0.04 3.02
N ALA A 90 -12.40 -0.87 4.06
CA ALA A 90 -11.86 -0.50 5.38
C ALA A 90 -10.36 -0.19 5.30
N THR A 91 -9.60 -1.02 4.56
CA THR A 91 -8.17 -0.80 4.34
C THR A 91 -7.93 0.54 3.63
N VAL A 92 -8.70 0.81 2.58
CA VAL A 92 -8.60 2.04 1.80
C VAL A 92 -8.92 3.28 2.65
N GLN A 93 -9.89 3.17 3.53
CA GLN A 93 -10.34 4.33 4.32
C GLN A 93 -9.48 4.59 5.56
N THR A 94 -8.85 3.57 6.11
CA THR A 94 -8.15 3.66 7.40
C THR A 94 -6.66 3.39 7.28
N ASP A 95 -6.28 2.21 6.79
CA ASP A 95 -4.89 1.76 6.84
C ASP A 95 -4.00 2.52 5.85
N ILE A 96 -4.50 2.74 4.65
CA ILE A 96 -3.71 3.40 3.61
C ILE A 96 -3.44 4.87 3.96
N PRO A 97 -4.44 5.66 4.39
CA PRO A 97 -4.15 7.04 4.82
C PRO A 97 -3.16 7.09 6.00
N ALA A 98 -3.26 6.15 6.93
CA ALA A 98 -2.36 6.11 8.09
C ALA A 98 -0.91 5.81 7.70
N LEU A 99 -0.70 5.05 6.62
CA LEU A 99 0.64 4.69 6.15
C LEU A 99 1.37 5.86 5.49
N ARG A 100 0.64 6.75 4.84
CA ARG A 100 1.22 7.80 3.99
C ARG A 100 2.26 8.67 4.70
N PRO A 101 2.00 9.22 5.91
CA PRO A 101 2.99 10.08 6.57
C PRO A 101 4.33 9.39 6.81
N TYR A 102 4.30 8.10 7.12
CA TYR A 102 5.53 7.33 7.32
C TYR A 102 6.34 7.23 6.03
N ILE A 103 5.68 6.94 4.92
CA ILE A 103 6.37 6.78 3.63
C ILE A 103 6.95 8.12 3.17
N VAL A 104 6.21 9.21 3.34
CA VAL A 104 6.70 10.56 3.01
C VAL A 104 7.95 10.87 3.83
N LYS A 105 7.91 10.58 5.14
CA LYS A 105 9.05 10.81 6.03
C LYS A 105 10.27 10.01 5.58
N TYR A 106 10.09 8.73 5.25
CA TYR A 106 11.19 7.87 4.84
C TYR A 106 11.81 8.34 3.52
N LEU A 107 10.99 8.83 2.60
CA LEU A 107 11.50 9.39 1.35
C LEU A 107 12.33 10.65 1.60
N GLN A 108 11.91 11.50 2.53
CA GLN A 108 12.67 12.69 2.89
C GLN A 108 14.03 12.31 3.50
N GLU A 109 14.05 11.26 4.30
CA GLU A 109 15.29 10.77 4.91
C GLU A 109 16.23 10.15 3.87
N ALA A 110 15.69 9.63 2.79
CA ALA A 110 16.47 8.96 1.75
C ALA A 110 17.14 9.93 0.76
N GLU A 111 16.78 11.21 0.81
CA GLU A 111 17.34 12.23 -0.08
C GLU A 111 18.71 12.74 0.35
#